data_511968c7310da05cd41a28f6b4c1b222
#
_entry.id   511968c7310da05cd41a28f6b4c1b222
#
_cell.length_a   1.000
_cell.length_b   1.000
_cell.length_c   1.000
_cell.angle_alpha   90.00
_cell.angle_beta   90.00
_cell.angle_gamma   90.00
#
_symmetry.space_group_name_H-M   'P 1'
#
loop_
_entity.id
_entity.type
_entity.pdbx_description
1 polymer ?
#
loop_
_entity_poly.entity_id
_entity_poly.type
_entity_poly.pdbx_seq_one_letter_code
_entity_poly.pdbx_strand_id
1 'polypeptide(L)'
;ELKKTKAAKGKARKHPLYRWARLIAATTWEEDAQESAGNRYMERIQEEMVKMSQDERDRYLYLREAMAASDRVSQLQSAENRGVRAGKLLNQISMIQKKVKKNKNLEQIADELEESTTKIRPIYDQVKQHPDKTAEEIYNLINNE
;
A
#
# COMPACT_ATOMS: atom_id res chain seq x y z
N GLU A 1 5.69 -5.71 -9.72
CA GLU A 1 6.14 -5.76 -11.13
C GLU A 1 6.23 -7.19 -11.65
N LEU A 2 6.86 -8.15 -10.97
CA LEU A 2 6.95 -9.56 -11.40
C LEU A 2 5.58 -10.25 -11.62
N LYS A 3 4.53 -9.85 -10.89
CA LYS A 3 3.16 -10.34 -11.12
C LYS A 3 2.58 -9.90 -12.47
N LYS A 4 3.00 -8.74 -12.99
CA LYS A 4 2.56 -8.24 -14.30
C LYS A 4 3.17 -9.04 -15.46
N THR A 5 4.35 -9.64 -15.28
CA THR A 5 4.99 -10.43 -16.33
C THR A 5 4.26 -11.74 -16.62
N LYS A 6 3.65 -12.39 -15.59
CA LYS A 6 2.81 -13.60 -15.79
C LYS A 6 1.53 -13.30 -16.58
N ALA A 7 1.02 -12.06 -16.53
CA ALA A 7 -0.21 -11.65 -17.22
C ALA A 7 0.02 -11.09 -18.64
N ALA A 8 1.27 -10.91 -19.07
CA ALA A 8 1.59 -10.35 -20.39
C ALA A 8 1.13 -11.30 -21.53
N LYS A 9 0.38 -10.74 -22.51
CA LYS A 9 -0.16 -11.47 -23.67
C LYS A 9 0.42 -10.93 -24.99
N GLY A 10 0.39 -11.76 -26.04
CA GLY A 10 0.74 -11.35 -27.39
C GLY A 10 2.23 -11.06 -27.61
N LYS A 11 2.57 -9.98 -28.33
CA LYS A 11 3.95 -9.62 -28.72
C LYS A 11 4.87 -9.36 -27.52
N ALA A 12 4.35 -8.82 -26.42
CA ALA A 12 5.12 -8.60 -25.20
C ALA A 12 5.65 -9.90 -24.59
N ARG A 13 4.90 -10.99 -24.69
CA ARG A 13 5.30 -12.32 -24.20
C ARG A 13 6.55 -12.86 -24.89
N LYS A 14 6.82 -12.47 -26.14
CA LYS A 14 7.96 -12.93 -26.96
C LYS A 14 9.23 -12.09 -26.73
N HIS A 15 9.14 -10.97 -26.02
CA HIS A 15 10.30 -10.09 -25.77
C HIS A 15 11.29 -10.80 -24.84
N PRO A 16 12.62 -10.78 -25.13
CA PRO A 16 13.63 -11.47 -24.33
C PRO A 16 13.59 -11.13 -22.85
N LEU A 17 13.41 -9.86 -22.49
CA LEU A 17 13.34 -9.41 -21.10
C LEU A 17 12.16 -10.03 -20.33
N TYR A 18 11.00 -10.27 -21.00
CA TYR A 18 9.87 -10.93 -20.38
C TYR A 18 10.12 -12.41 -20.12
N ARG A 19 10.87 -13.08 -21.00
CA ARG A 19 11.29 -14.47 -20.77
C ARG A 19 12.19 -14.57 -19.54
N TRP A 20 13.19 -13.70 -19.43
CA TRP A 20 14.06 -13.63 -18.26
C TRP A 20 13.28 -13.34 -16.97
N ALA A 21 12.37 -12.38 -17.01
CA ALA A 21 11.55 -12.05 -15.85
C ALA A 21 10.63 -13.20 -15.42
N ARG A 22 10.14 -14.03 -16.35
CA ARG A 22 9.35 -15.22 -16.06
C ARG A 22 10.20 -16.34 -15.49
N LEU A 23 11.39 -16.57 -16.03
CA LEU A 23 12.34 -17.55 -15.49
C LEU A 23 12.66 -17.21 -14.00
N ILE A 24 12.98 -15.95 -13.72
CA ILE A 24 13.27 -15.49 -12.34
C ILE A 24 12.02 -15.59 -11.43
N ALA A 25 10.81 -15.44 -12.00
CA ALA A 25 9.55 -15.51 -11.27
C ALA A 25 8.94 -16.90 -11.20
N ALA A 26 9.54 -17.90 -11.84
CA ALA A 26 9.10 -19.28 -11.81
C ALA A 26 9.15 -19.83 -10.38
N THR A 27 8.17 -20.64 -10.04
CA THR A 27 8.01 -21.20 -8.69
C THR A 27 8.11 -22.72 -8.69
N THR A 28 8.07 -23.34 -9.89
CA THR A 28 8.24 -24.77 -10.07
C THR A 28 9.29 -25.07 -11.14
N TRP A 29 9.85 -26.28 -11.12
CA TRP A 29 10.83 -26.74 -12.13
C TRP A 29 10.23 -26.85 -13.53
N GLU A 30 8.95 -27.16 -13.63
CA GLU A 30 8.24 -27.24 -14.90
C GLU A 30 8.11 -25.83 -15.54
N GLU A 31 7.83 -24.80 -14.72
CA GLU A 31 7.82 -23.41 -15.17
C GLU A 31 9.22 -22.97 -15.63
N ASP A 32 10.27 -23.30 -14.86
CA ASP A 32 11.66 -22.98 -15.20
C ASP A 32 12.08 -23.64 -16.53
N ALA A 33 11.77 -24.92 -16.71
CA ALA A 33 12.08 -25.66 -17.92
C ALA A 33 11.34 -25.10 -19.14
N GLN A 34 10.09 -24.69 -19.00
CA GLN A 34 9.31 -24.09 -20.09
C GLN A 34 9.86 -22.72 -20.52
N GLU A 35 10.27 -21.89 -19.56
CA GLU A 35 10.78 -20.55 -19.86
C GLU A 35 12.22 -20.56 -20.37
N SER A 36 13.04 -21.53 -19.98
CA SER A 36 14.40 -21.71 -20.46
C SER A 36 14.47 -22.33 -21.86
N ALA A 37 13.50 -23.15 -22.24
CA ALA A 37 13.51 -23.96 -23.45
C ALA A 37 13.82 -23.16 -24.73
N GLY A 38 14.77 -23.62 -25.51
CA GLY A 38 15.19 -22.98 -26.78
C GLY A 38 16.04 -21.72 -26.63
N ASN A 39 16.56 -21.46 -25.42
CA ASN A 39 17.56 -20.41 -25.18
C ASN A 39 18.74 -20.98 -24.39
N ARG A 40 19.86 -21.21 -25.06
CA ARG A 40 21.07 -21.83 -24.50
C ARG A 40 21.56 -21.19 -23.19
N TYR A 41 21.42 -19.87 -23.06
CA TYR A 41 21.85 -19.17 -21.83
C TYR A 41 20.89 -19.42 -20.68
N MET A 42 19.60 -19.45 -20.95
CA MET A 42 18.57 -19.73 -19.94
C MET A 42 18.61 -21.20 -19.51
N GLU A 43 18.81 -22.14 -20.46
CA GLU A 43 18.98 -23.55 -20.17
C GLU A 43 20.17 -23.80 -19.25
N ARG A 44 21.30 -23.14 -19.53
CA ARG A 44 22.50 -23.25 -18.68
C ARG A 44 22.26 -22.69 -17.26
N ILE A 45 21.55 -21.59 -17.14
CA ILE A 45 21.18 -21.05 -15.81
C ILE A 45 20.23 -22.02 -15.08
N GLN A 46 19.27 -22.56 -15.77
CA GLN A 46 18.37 -23.56 -15.19
C GLN A 46 19.13 -24.81 -14.73
N GLU A 47 20.10 -25.30 -15.51
CA GLU A 47 20.99 -26.39 -15.09
C GLU A 47 21.81 -26.05 -13.84
N GLU A 48 22.35 -24.83 -13.74
CA GLU A 48 23.08 -24.39 -12.55
C GLU A 48 22.16 -24.25 -11.32
N MET A 49 20.93 -23.77 -11.51
CA MET A 49 19.92 -23.73 -10.44
C MET A 49 19.56 -25.13 -9.93
N VAL A 50 19.47 -26.12 -10.82
CA VAL A 50 19.22 -27.53 -10.45
C VAL A 50 20.41 -28.13 -9.64
N LYS A 51 21.64 -27.69 -9.94
CA LYS A 51 22.83 -28.14 -9.19
C LYS A 51 22.96 -27.52 -7.81
N MET A 52 22.22 -26.45 -7.50
CA MET A 52 22.21 -25.90 -6.15
C MET A 52 21.76 -26.97 -5.16
N SER A 53 22.39 -27.02 -3.99
CA SER A 53 21.99 -27.96 -2.95
C SER A 53 20.53 -27.72 -2.55
N GLN A 54 19.83 -28.79 -2.21
CA GLN A 54 18.43 -28.70 -1.77
C GLN A 54 18.30 -27.76 -0.56
N ASP A 55 19.30 -27.79 0.34
CA ASP A 55 19.36 -26.91 1.52
C ASP A 55 19.44 -25.42 1.17
N GLU A 56 20.23 -25.03 0.16
CA GLU A 56 20.32 -23.64 -0.29
C GLU A 56 19.02 -23.17 -0.93
N ARG A 57 18.35 -24.05 -1.64
CA ARG A 57 17.07 -23.78 -2.27
C ARG A 57 15.94 -23.64 -1.26
N ASP A 58 15.85 -24.54 -0.30
CA ASP A 58 14.86 -24.50 0.78
C ASP A 58 15.08 -23.24 1.64
N ARG A 59 16.32 -22.86 1.88
CA ARG A 59 16.69 -21.60 2.55
C ARG A 59 16.24 -20.39 1.76
N TYR A 60 16.40 -20.39 0.44
CA TYR A 60 15.93 -19.29 -0.43
C TYR A 60 14.40 -19.15 -0.40
N LEU A 61 13.67 -20.26 -0.53
CA LEU A 61 12.22 -20.29 -0.44
C LEU A 61 11.73 -19.80 0.91
N TYR A 62 12.35 -20.27 2.01
CA TYR A 62 12.04 -19.81 3.36
C TYR A 62 12.23 -18.29 3.52
N LEU A 63 13.35 -17.75 3.06
CA LEU A 63 13.62 -16.30 3.14
C LEU A 63 12.60 -15.50 2.33
N ARG A 64 12.22 -15.98 1.17
CA ARG A 64 11.21 -15.34 0.31
C ARG A 64 9.83 -15.32 0.97
N GLU A 65 9.43 -16.41 1.60
CA GLU A 65 8.17 -16.49 2.35
C GLU A 65 8.19 -15.58 3.59
N ALA A 66 9.31 -15.56 4.32
CA ALA A 66 9.48 -14.69 5.47
C ALA A 66 9.41 -13.21 5.09
N MET A 67 10.04 -12.79 3.97
CA MET A 67 9.93 -11.43 3.45
C MET A 67 8.49 -11.08 3.06
N ALA A 68 7.79 -11.98 2.35
CA ALA A 68 6.40 -11.75 1.97
C ALA A 68 5.46 -11.65 3.18
N ALA A 69 5.71 -12.41 4.24
CA ALA A 69 4.97 -12.32 5.49
C ALA A 69 5.22 -10.97 6.20
N SER A 70 6.49 -10.55 6.29
CA SER A 70 6.88 -9.25 6.86
C SER A 70 6.24 -8.08 6.12
N ASP A 71 6.22 -8.10 4.78
CA ASP A 71 5.58 -7.08 3.96
C ASP A 71 4.08 -7.00 4.22
N ARG A 72 3.40 -8.14 4.38
CA ARG A 72 1.97 -8.16 4.72
C ARG A 72 1.70 -7.51 6.08
N VAL A 73 2.49 -7.85 7.10
CA VAL A 73 2.37 -7.24 8.44
C VAL A 73 2.57 -5.73 8.37
N SER A 74 3.61 -5.27 7.67
CA SER A 74 3.89 -3.84 7.49
C SER A 74 2.75 -3.11 6.75
N GLN A 75 2.16 -3.73 5.73
CA GLN A 75 1.02 -3.19 5.00
C GLN A 75 -0.22 -3.09 5.89
N LEU A 76 -0.52 -4.13 6.68
CA LEU A 76 -1.65 -4.14 7.61
C LEU A 76 -1.49 -3.05 8.68
N GLN A 77 -0.32 -2.95 9.28
CA GLN A 77 -0.03 -1.94 10.30
C GLN A 77 -0.12 -0.51 9.73
N SER A 78 0.35 -0.31 8.50
CA SER A 78 0.23 0.96 7.80
C SER A 78 -1.24 1.32 7.50
N ALA A 79 -2.05 0.33 7.10
CA ALA A 79 -3.48 0.52 6.87
C ALA A 79 -4.22 0.84 8.17
N GLU A 80 -3.93 0.11 9.25
CA GLU A 80 -4.48 0.37 10.58
C GLU A 80 -4.15 1.79 11.07
N ASN A 81 -2.88 2.18 10.98
CA ASN A 81 -2.44 3.52 11.38
C ASN A 81 -3.14 4.62 10.57
N ARG A 82 -3.34 4.41 9.27
CA ARG A 82 -4.13 5.34 8.44
C ARG A 82 -5.57 5.39 8.89
N GLY A 83 -6.19 4.23 9.16
CA GLY A 83 -7.56 4.16 9.66
C GLY A 83 -7.76 4.88 10.99
N VAL A 84 -6.86 4.68 11.94
CA VAL A 84 -6.87 5.37 13.24
C VAL A 84 -6.74 6.87 13.09
N ARG A 85 -5.83 7.35 12.23
CA ARG A 85 -5.67 8.80 11.98
C ARG A 85 -6.91 9.39 11.32
N ALA A 86 -7.47 8.73 10.32
CA ALA A 86 -8.71 9.15 9.66
C ALA A 86 -9.87 9.21 10.65
N GLY A 87 -10.04 8.18 11.48
CA GLY A 87 -11.09 8.13 12.49
C GLY A 87 -10.97 9.25 13.54
N LYS A 88 -9.74 9.55 14.01
CA LYS A 88 -9.50 10.67 14.93
C LYS A 88 -9.87 12.00 14.29
N LEU A 89 -9.46 12.24 13.05
CA LEU A 89 -9.77 13.49 12.35
C LEU A 89 -11.27 13.63 12.07
N LEU A 90 -11.94 12.59 11.62
CA LEU A 90 -13.40 12.58 11.43
C LEU A 90 -14.15 12.88 12.73
N ASN A 91 -13.73 12.28 13.84
CA ASN A 91 -14.32 12.57 15.14
C ASN A 91 -14.11 14.03 15.55
N GLN A 92 -12.91 14.56 15.35
CA GLN A 92 -12.57 15.95 15.63
C GLN A 92 -13.42 16.92 14.79
N ILE A 93 -13.58 16.65 13.48
CA ILE A 93 -14.46 17.41 12.59
C ILE A 93 -15.89 17.40 13.12
N SER A 94 -16.44 16.23 13.46
CA SER A 94 -17.80 16.07 13.99
C SER A 94 -18.00 16.85 15.28
N MET A 95 -17.02 16.83 16.18
CA MET A 95 -17.07 17.61 17.45
C MET A 95 -17.06 19.12 17.18
N ILE A 96 -16.20 19.59 16.27
CA ILE A 96 -16.14 21.00 15.89
C ILE A 96 -17.46 21.45 15.22
N GLN A 97 -18.02 20.65 14.30
CA GLN A 97 -19.33 20.93 13.68
C GLN A 97 -20.44 21.12 14.72
N LYS A 98 -20.51 20.22 15.71
CA LYS A 98 -21.51 20.33 16.81
C LYS A 98 -21.34 21.60 17.63
N LYS A 99 -20.11 22.06 17.84
CA LYS A 99 -19.80 23.26 18.62
C LYS A 99 -20.03 24.53 17.80
N VAL A 100 -19.68 24.53 16.50
CA VAL A 100 -20.00 25.63 15.57
C VAL A 100 -21.50 25.83 15.45
N LYS A 101 -22.29 24.75 15.35
CA LYS A 101 -23.78 24.83 15.37
C LYS A 101 -24.34 25.42 16.68
N LYS A 102 -23.59 25.40 17.77
CA LYS A 102 -23.92 26.07 19.05
C LYS A 102 -23.36 27.50 19.14
N ASN A 103 -22.93 28.08 18.01
CA ASN A 103 -22.36 29.40 17.87
C ASN A 103 -21.10 29.64 18.73
N LYS A 104 -20.31 28.60 19.05
CA LYS A 104 -19.03 28.75 19.74
C LYS A 104 -17.96 29.28 18.80
N ASN A 105 -17.11 30.16 19.32
CA ASN A 105 -15.96 30.66 18.56
C ASN A 105 -14.76 29.72 18.63
N LEU A 106 -13.72 30.00 17.85
CA LEU A 106 -12.52 29.18 17.73
C LEU A 106 -11.82 28.94 19.07
N GLU A 107 -11.69 29.98 19.86
CA GLU A 107 -11.01 29.94 21.18
C GLU A 107 -11.76 29.05 22.18
N GLN A 108 -13.08 29.20 22.24
CA GLN A 108 -13.93 28.36 23.10
C GLN A 108 -13.89 26.86 22.67
N ILE A 109 -13.84 26.61 21.37
CA ILE A 109 -13.75 25.24 20.84
C ILE A 109 -12.38 24.65 21.15
N ALA A 110 -11.31 25.43 20.99
CA ALA A 110 -9.95 25.02 21.31
C ALA A 110 -9.79 24.66 22.79
N ASP A 111 -10.30 25.50 23.68
CA ASP A 111 -10.28 25.27 25.13
C ASP A 111 -11.05 23.99 25.51
N GLU A 112 -12.25 23.82 25.00
CA GLU A 112 -13.08 22.62 25.28
C GLU A 112 -12.56 21.31 24.69
N LEU A 113 -11.74 21.36 23.65
CA LEU A 113 -11.09 20.20 23.05
C LEU A 113 -9.69 19.96 23.59
N GLU A 114 -9.20 20.84 24.47
CA GLU A 114 -7.84 20.84 25.00
C GLU A 114 -6.78 20.84 23.88
N GLU A 115 -7.07 21.57 22.80
CA GLU A 115 -6.25 21.65 21.60
C GLU A 115 -5.86 23.09 21.28
N SER A 116 -4.73 23.28 20.59
CA SER A 116 -4.33 24.63 20.17
C SER A 116 -5.25 25.17 19.06
N THR A 117 -5.50 26.48 19.09
CA THR A 117 -6.25 27.19 18.04
C THR A 117 -5.63 27.05 16.67
N THR A 118 -4.29 26.96 16.59
CA THR A 118 -3.56 26.74 15.33
C THR A 118 -3.86 25.39 14.71
N LYS A 119 -4.02 24.35 15.53
CA LYS A 119 -4.29 22.99 15.09
C LYS A 119 -5.72 22.81 14.59
N ILE A 120 -6.70 23.42 15.24
CA ILE A 120 -8.12 23.25 14.87
C ILE A 120 -8.61 24.30 13.86
N ARG A 121 -7.89 25.41 13.66
CA ARG A 121 -8.27 26.48 12.72
C ARG A 121 -8.60 25.97 11.31
N PRO A 122 -7.76 25.14 10.65
CA PRO A 122 -8.08 24.66 9.31
C PRO A 122 -9.44 23.92 9.26
N ILE A 123 -9.71 23.09 10.26
CA ILE A 123 -10.96 22.34 10.36
C ILE A 123 -12.14 23.29 10.62
N TYR A 124 -11.95 24.24 11.55
CA TYR A 124 -12.97 25.22 11.91
C TYR A 124 -13.37 26.09 10.73
N ASP A 125 -12.41 26.56 9.95
CA ASP A 125 -12.64 27.40 8.77
C ASP A 125 -13.41 26.60 7.69
N GLN A 126 -13.04 25.36 7.42
CA GLN A 126 -13.76 24.49 6.49
C GLN A 126 -15.21 24.20 6.95
N VAL A 127 -15.39 23.94 8.23
CA VAL A 127 -16.74 23.72 8.81
C VAL A 127 -17.59 24.99 8.70
N LYS A 128 -17.03 26.18 8.91
CA LYS A 128 -17.76 27.44 8.77
C LYS A 128 -18.12 27.78 7.33
N GLN A 129 -17.22 27.51 6.40
CA GLN A 129 -17.47 27.73 4.96
C GLN A 129 -18.50 26.76 4.40
N HIS A 130 -18.61 25.57 4.96
CA HIS A 130 -19.46 24.48 4.47
C HIS A 130 -20.35 23.91 5.57
N PRO A 131 -21.32 24.67 6.11
CA PRO A 131 -22.12 24.26 7.27
C PRO A 131 -23.03 23.07 7.02
N ASP A 132 -23.38 22.80 5.77
CA ASP A 132 -24.30 21.72 5.36
C ASP A 132 -23.57 20.40 5.01
N LYS A 133 -22.23 20.43 4.90
CA LYS A 133 -21.46 19.24 4.56
C LYS A 133 -21.33 18.28 5.74
N THR A 134 -21.25 16.98 5.41
CA THR A 134 -20.96 15.93 6.39
C THR A 134 -19.50 15.98 6.86
N ALA A 135 -19.19 15.24 7.93
CA ALA A 135 -17.82 15.16 8.43
C ALA A 135 -16.88 14.48 7.39
N GLU A 136 -17.37 13.51 6.63
CA GLU A 136 -16.63 12.85 5.56
C GLU A 136 -16.33 13.80 4.40
N GLU A 137 -17.27 14.64 4.02
CA GLU A 137 -17.08 15.63 2.95
C GLU A 137 -16.05 16.71 3.37
N ILE A 138 -16.12 17.17 4.61
CA ILE A 138 -15.12 18.09 5.17
C ILE A 138 -13.74 17.43 5.25
N TYR A 139 -13.68 16.16 5.70
CA TYR A 139 -12.45 15.37 5.73
C TYR A 139 -11.79 15.30 4.34
N ASN A 140 -12.58 15.05 3.30
CA ASN A 140 -12.09 14.96 1.92
C ASN A 140 -11.58 16.32 1.40
N LEU A 141 -12.20 17.43 1.79
CA LEU A 141 -11.70 18.78 1.45
C LEU A 141 -10.33 19.05 2.07
N ILE A 142 -10.15 18.71 3.34
CA ILE A 142 -8.89 18.92 4.07
C ILE A 142 -7.73 18.07 3.52
N ASN A 143 -8.01 16.86 3.01
CA ASN A 143 -6.97 15.94 2.50
C ASN A 143 -6.70 16.05 1.00
N ASN A 144 -7.49 16.82 0.24
CA ASN A 144 -7.32 17.02 -1.20
C ASN A 144 -6.69 18.39 -1.56
N GLU A 145 -6.35 19.21 -0.57
CA GLU A 145 -5.51 20.39 -0.69
C GLU A 145 -4.03 20.01 -0.40
#